data_5109808d3ed6f6baee7a0c496e8d4916
#
_entry.id   5109808d3ed6f6baee7a0c496e8d4916
#
_cell.length_a   1.000
_cell.length_b   1.000
_cell.length_c   1.000
_cell.angle_alpha   90.00
_cell.angle_beta   90.00
_cell.angle_gamma   90.00
#
_symmetry.space_group_name_H-M   'P 1'
#
loop_
_entity.id
_entity.type
_entity.pdbx_description
1 polymer ?
#
loop_
_entity_poly.entity_id
_entity_poly.type
_entity_poly.pdbx_seq_one_letter_code
_entity_poly.pdbx_strand_id
1 'polypeptide(L)'
;MDPLLSIRGLHKAFAAPVLRGVDFSVAGGEIHALMGSNGAGKSTLCNVVAGLLAPDAGTVLLRGRPHRPASLRAAEAAGVRMVMQELNLFPTLSVAENVCFQRLGNGAGIVAPGRLAERARAALARVGLADVDPRTPVSRLGVGQRQLIEIARALSEEPALLILDEPTA
;
A
#
# COMPACT_ATOMS: atom_id res chain seq x y z
N MET A 1 -21.67 7.59 10.43
CA MET A 1 -20.63 6.52 10.44
C MET A 1 -19.29 7.19 10.69
N ASP A 2 -18.51 6.66 11.61
CA ASP A 2 -17.18 7.20 11.83
C ASP A 2 -16.28 6.92 10.61
N PRO A 3 -15.43 7.87 10.19
CA PRO A 3 -14.54 7.66 9.06
C PRO A 3 -13.51 6.57 9.36
N LEU A 4 -13.11 5.82 8.32
CA LEU A 4 -12.02 4.85 8.39
C LEU A 4 -10.70 5.55 8.73
N LEU A 5 -10.41 6.64 8.02
CA LEU A 5 -9.26 7.53 8.24
C LEU A 5 -9.79 8.92 8.58
N SER A 6 -9.26 9.54 9.62
CA SER A 6 -9.54 10.93 9.98
C SER A 6 -8.25 11.66 10.30
N ILE A 7 -8.01 12.78 9.64
CA ILE A 7 -6.84 13.63 9.81
C ILE A 7 -7.34 15.00 10.22
N ARG A 8 -6.75 15.60 11.25
CA ARG A 8 -7.11 16.92 11.77
C ARG A 8 -5.86 17.78 11.98
N GLY A 9 -5.90 19.00 11.41
CA GLY A 9 -4.87 20.00 11.59
C GLY A 9 -3.46 19.47 11.28
N LEU A 10 -3.28 18.66 10.22
CA LEU A 10 -2.00 18.03 9.94
C LEU A 10 -1.00 19.03 9.38
N HIS A 11 0.17 19.12 10.01
CA HIS A 11 1.27 19.95 9.58
C HIS A 11 2.50 19.11 9.25
N LYS A 12 3.20 19.48 8.19
CA LYS A 12 4.53 18.97 7.85
C LYS A 12 5.32 20.03 7.11
N ALA A 13 6.52 20.30 7.59
CA ALA A 13 7.49 21.17 6.95
C ALA A 13 8.79 20.40 6.67
N PHE A 14 9.48 20.80 5.62
CA PHE A 14 10.88 20.50 5.34
C PHE A 14 11.65 21.82 5.37
N ALA A 15 12.31 22.25 4.28
CA ALA A 15 12.83 23.60 4.17
C ALA A 15 11.72 24.68 4.12
N ALA A 16 10.52 24.26 3.68
CA ALA A 16 9.31 25.08 3.65
C ALA A 16 8.10 24.26 4.12
N PRO A 17 7.03 24.92 4.62
CA PRO A 17 5.79 24.23 4.99
C PRO A 17 5.09 23.59 3.78
N VAL A 18 4.84 22.28 3.85
CA VAL A 18 4.19 21.48 2.80
C VAL A 18 2.74 21.17 3.18
N LEU A 19 2.50 20.65 4.38
CA LEU A 19 1.14 20.48 4.92
C LEU A 19 0.88 21.59 5.94
N ARG A 20 -0.21 22.32 5.76
CA ARG A 20 -0.52 23.54 6.53
C ARG A 20 -1.91 23.42 7.18
N GLY A 21 -2.02 22.58 8.21
CA GLY A 21 -3.30 22.37 8.91
C GLY A 21 -4.31 21.60 8.08
N VAL A 22 -3.87 20.50 7.42
CA VAL A 22 -4.73 19.72 6.53
C VAL A 22 -5.73 18.92 7.36
N ASP A 23 -7.01 19.07 7.04
CA ASP A 23 -8.10 18.22 7.48
C ASP A 23 -8.52 17.31 6.30
N PHE A 24 -8.65 16.00 6.57
CA PHE A 24 -8.97 15.02 5.55
C PHE A 24 -9.64 13.80 6.17
N SER A 25 -10.59 13.19 5.47
CA SER A 25 -11.24 11.98 5.95
C SER A 25 -11.61 11.06 4.79
N VAL A 26 -11.60 9.75 5.07
CA VAL A 26 -12.02 8.69 4.13
C VAL A 26 -12.97 7.76 4.87
N ALA A 27 -14.11 7.47 4.28
CA ALA A 27 -15.08 6.51 4.83
C ALA A 27 -14.64 5.05 4.52
N GLY A 28 -15.20 4.11 5.25
CA GLY A 28 -15.02 2.68 4.93
C GLY A 28 -15.71 2.33 3.62
N GLY A 29 -15.00 1.61 2.72
CA GLY A 29 -15.50 1.24 1.39
C GLY A 29 -15.50 2.37 0.36
N GLU A 30 -14.96 3.54 0.69
CA GLU A 30 -14.84 4.67 -0.21
C GLU A 30 -13.62 4.55 -1.11
N ILE A 31 -13.76 4.95 -2.38
CA ILE A 31 -12.64 5.23 -3.29
C ILE A 31 -12.49 6.75 -3.33
N HIS A 32 -11.38 7.24 -2.77
CA HIS A 32 -11.10 8.66 -2.64
C HIS A 32 -9.91 9.08 -3.50
N ALA A 33 -10.13 9.97 -4.46
CA ALA A 33 -9.07 10.51 -5.32
C ALA A 33 -8.47 11.77 -4.69
N LEU A 34 -7.16 11.73 -4.39
CA LEU A 34 -6.41 12.87 -3.90
C LEU A 34 -5.81 13.64 -5.08
N MET A 35 -6.43 14.75 -5.45
CA MET A 35 -6.03 15.56 -6.61
C MET A 35 -5.33 16.85 -6.17
N GLY A 36 -4.42 17.35 -7.02
CA GLY A 36 -3.70 18.59 -6.79
C GLY A 36 -2.45 18.69 -7.68
N SER A 37 -1.90 19.90 -7.80
CA SER A 37 -0.67 20.16 -8.56
C SER A 37 0.53 19.40 -8.00
N ASN A 38 1.60 19.30 -8.79
CA ASN A 38 2.86 18.76 -8.30
C ASN A 38 3.39 19.66 -7.17
N GLY A 39 3.89 19.04 -6.09
CA GLY A 39 4.30 19.77 -4.89
C GLY A 39 3.18 20.18 -3.94
N ALA A 40 1.90 19.89 -4.23
CA ALA A 40 0.79 20.20 -3.32
C ALA A 40 0.76 19.41 -2.00
N GLY A 41 1.71 18.50 -1.78
CA GLY A 41 1.81 17.71 -0.55
C GLY A 41 1.07 16.37 -0.58
N LYS A 42 0.56 15.91 -1.72
CA LYS A 42 -0.17 14.63 -1.85
C LYS A 42 0.66 13.45 -1.32
N SER A 43 1.84 13.23 -1.90
CA SER A 43 2.73 12.13 -1.45
C SER A 43 3.23 12.33 -0.02
N THR A 44 3.37 13.59 0.45
CA THR A 44 3.70 13.88 1.86
C THR A 44 2.59 13.41 2.79
N LEU A 45 1.32 13.66 2.45
CA LEU A 45 0.17 13.17 3.20
C LEU A 45 0.13 11.64 3.22
N CYS A 46 0.27 11.00 2.05
CA CYS A 46 0.34 9.54 1.92
C CYS A 46 1.49 8.95 2.75
N ASN A 47 2.67 9.55 2.70
CA ASN A 47 3.85 9.11 3.46
C ASN A 47 3.66 9.24 4.98
N VAL A 48 2.95 10.27 5.45
CA VAL A 48 2.60 10.38 6.88
C VAL A 48 1.67 9.24 7.29
N VAL A 49 0.64 8.96 6.51
CA VAL A 49 -0.31 7.87 6.80
C VAL A 49 0.37 6.50 6.72
N ALA A 50 1.30 6.32 5.78
CA ALA A 50 2.09 5.09 5.60
C ALA A 50 3.25 4.94 6.63
N GLY A 51 3.49 5.91 7.50
CA GLY A 51 4.55 5.84 8.51
C GLY A 51 5.97 6.04 7.96
N LEU A 52 6.09 6.59 6.77
CA LEU A 52 7.37 6.96 6.16
C LEU A 52 7.85 8.33 6.62
N LEU A 53 6.93 9.19 7.07
CA LEU A 53 7.20 10.52 7.61
C LEU A 53 6.42 10.73 8.90
N ALA A 54 7.07 11.31 9.91
CA ALA A 54 6.38 11.79 11.10
C ALA A 54 5.78 13.19 10.83
N PRO A 55 4.53 13.45 11.22
CA PRO A 55 3.96 14.78 11.17
C PRO A 55 4.58 15.68 12.25
N ASP A 56 4.63 16.99 11.99
CA ASP A 56 5.12 17.96 12.96
C ASP A 56 4.03 18.37 13.96
N ALA A 57 2.77 18.42 13.51
CA ALA A 57 1.60 18.66 14.35
C ALA A 57 0.33 18.04 13.73
N GLY A 58 -0.74 18.01 14.51
CA GLY A 58 -2.02 17.44 14.11
C GLY A 58 -2.22 16.01 14.58
N THR A 59 -3.36 15.43 14.21
CA THR A 59 -3.75 14.08 14.61
C THR A 59 -4.18 13.26 13.40
N VAL A 60 -3.79 11.98 13.41
CA VAL A 60 -4.26 10.98 12.45
C VAL A 60 -4.93 9.86 13.24
N LEU A 61 -6.15 9.51 12.87
CA LEU A 61 -6.91 8.40 13.43
C LEU A 61 -7.23 7.39 12.34
N LEU A 62 -6.99 6.11 12.62
CA LEU A 62 -7.41 4.99 11.78
C LEU A 62 -8.42 4.15 12.58
N ARG A 63 -9.62 3.98 12.06
CA ARG A 63 -10.73 3.31 12.77
C ARG A 63 -10.96 3.90 14.17
N GLY A 64 -10.91 5.24 14.28
CA GLY A 64 -11.09 5.97 15.54
C GLY A 64 -9.93 5.87 16.54
N ARG A 65 -8.84 5.16 16.22
CA ARG A 65 -7.65 5.00 17.09
C ARG A 65 -6.50 5.85 16.60
N PRO A 66 -5.67 6.42 17.51
CA PRO A 66 -4.48 7.15 17.12
C PRO A 66 -3.57 6.32 16.20
N HIS A 67 -3.20 6.90 15.05
CA HIS A 67 -2.36 6.26 14.05
C HIS A 67 -1.08 7.08 13.86
N ARG A 68 0.00 6.64 14.50
CA ARG A 68 1.34 7.25 14.43
C ARG A 68 2.39 6.16 14.23
N PRO A 69 2.37 5.49 13.07
CA PRO A 69 3.33 4.43 12.80
C PRO A 69 4.74 4.99 12.70
N ALA A 70 5.71 4.31 13.34
CA ALA A 70 7.12 4.67 13.30
C ALA A 70 7.85 4.12 12.06
N SER A 71 7.16 3.34 11.22
CA SER A 71 7.70 2.74 10.00
C SER A 71 6.56 2.23 9.11
N LEU A 72 6.88 1.98 7.83
CA LEU A 72 5.96 1.32 6.90
C LEU A 72 5.44 -0.01 7.47
N ARG A 73 6.33 -0.83 8.06
CA ARG A 73 5.94 -2.10 8.68
C ARG A 73 4.93 -1.92 9.84
N ALA A 74 5.06 -0.86 10.62
CA ALA A 74 4.10 -0.56 11.69
C ALA A 74 2.74 -0.11 11.11
N ALA A 75 2.73 0.67 10.03
CA ALA A 75 1.52 1.03 9.31
C ALA A 75 0.84 -0.20 8.69
N GLU A 76 1.63 -1.08 8.11
CA GLU A 76 1.16 -2.36 7.57
C GLU A 76 0.50 -3.25 8.64
N ALA A 77 1.10 -3.34 9.81
CA ALA A 77 0.53 -4.07 10.94
C ALA A 77 -0.79 -3.45 11.43
N ALA A 78 -0.98 -2.14 11.26
CA ALA A 78 -2.25 -1.44 11.53
C ALA A 78 -3.29 -1.58 10.40
N GLY A 79 -2.92 -2.23 9.27
CA GLY A 79 -3.81 -2.46 8.13
C GLY A 79 -3.75 -1.39 7.04
N VAL A 80 -2.71 -0.55 7.02
CA VAL A 80 -2.44 0.38 5.91
C VAL A 80 -1.47 -0.27 4.94
N ARG A 81 -1.78 -0.24 3.64
CA ARG A 81 -0.87 -0.66 2.57
C ARG A 81 -0.65 0.49 1.61
N MET A 82 0.57 0.63 1.13
CA MET A 82 0.93 1.63 0.13
C MET A 82 1.62 0.96 -1.05
N VAL A 83 1.11 1.23 -2.24
CA VAL A 83 1.76 0.93 -3.52
C VAL A 83 2.43 2.21 -3.98
N MET A 84 3.74 2.17 -4.11
CA MET A 84 4.57 3.31 -4.50
C MET A 84 4.74 3.34 -6.03
N GLN A 85 5.17 4.48 -6.55
CA GLN A 85 5.47 4.67 -7.97
C GLN A 85 6.56 3.73 -8.47
N GLU A 86 7.58 3.45 -7.65
CA GLU A 86 8.64 2.50 -7.99
C GLU A 86 8.20 1.07 -7.69
N LEU A 87 8.44 0.16 -8.65
CA LEU A 87 8.11 -1.25 -8.50
C LEU A 87 9.08 -1.94 -7.51
N ASN A 88 8.53 -2.48 -6.43
CA ASN A 88 9.27 -3.21 -5.40
C ASN A 88 9.11 -4.73 -5.53
N LEU A 89 9.13 -5.23 -6.77
CA LEU A 89 9.09 -6.66 -7.05
C LEU A 89 10.48 -7.25 -7.22
N PHE A 90 10.62 -8.50 -6.86
CA PHE A 90 11.84 -9.28 -7.09
C PHE A 90 11.77 -9.93 -8.48
N PRO A 91 12.55 -9.48 -9.46
CA PRO A 91 12.41 -9.92 -10.85
C PRO A 91 12.67 -11.40 -11.07
N THR A 92 13.55 -11.98 -10.25
CA THR A 92 13.97 -13.39 -10.32
C THR A 92 12.98 -14.35 -9.67
N LEU A 93 12.13 -13.85 -8.78
CA LEU A 93 11.10 -14.65 -8.12
C LEU A 93 9.86 -14.76 -8.99
N SER A 94 9.10 -15.82 -8.79
CA SER A 94 7.79 -16.03 -9.42
C SER A 94 6.77 -15.00 -8.95
N VAL A 95 5.68 -14.88 -9.68
CA VAL A 95 4.52 -14.06 -9.29
C VAL A 95 4.00 -14.49 -7.93
N ALA A 96 3.87 -15.81 -7.69
CA ALA A 96 3.37 -16.33 -6.41
C ALA A 96 4.26 -15.93 -5.23
N GLU A 97 5.59 -16.01 -5.40
CA GLU A 97 6.55 -15.61 -4.37
C GLU A 97 6.49 -14.10 -4.13
N ASN A 98 6.36 -13.28 -5.17
CA ASN A 98 6.20 -11.83 -5.02
C ASN A 98 4.89 -11.46 -4.29
N VAL A 99 3.76 -12.01 -4.70
CA VAL A 99 2.45 -11.74 -4.09
C VAL A 99 2.42 -12.17 -2.62
N CYS A 100 3.03 -13.31 -2.29
CA CYS A 100 3.05 -13.85 -0.93
C CYS A 100 4.31 -13.53 -0.13
N PHE A 101 5.15 -12.60 -0.59
CA PHE A 101 6.49 -12.34 -0.07
C PHE A 101 6.55 -12.11 1.45
N GLN A 102 5.64 -11.33 1.98
CA GLN A 102 5.61 -11.02 3.41
C GLN A 102 5.37 -12.27 4.28
N ARG A 103 4.71 -13.28 3.74
CA ARG A 103 4.43 -14.55 4.42
C ARG A 103 5.61 -15.52 4.37
N LEU A 104 6.51 -15.37 3.40
CA LEU A 104 7.73 -16.18 3.31
C LEU A 104 8.72 -15.86 4.43
N GLY A 105 8.73 -14.60 4.92
CA GLY A 105 9.65 -14.12 5.96
C GLY A 105 9.22 -14.41 7.41
N ASN A 106 7.99 -14.87 7.67
CA ASN A 106 7.46 -15.03 9.02
C ASN A 106 7.72 -16.42 9.65
N GLY A 107 8.78 -17.10 9.23
CA GLY A 107 9.52 -18.07 10.06
C GLY A 107 8.86 -19.40 10.41
N ALA A 108 7.69 -19.72 9.93
CA ALA A 108 7.00 -20.96 10.26
C ALA A 108 6.98 -21.96 9.09
N GLY A 109 8.15 -22.41 8.67
CA GLY A 109 8.26 -23.58 7.81
C GLY A 109 8.17 -23.32 6.32
N ILE A 110 8.52 -24.33 5.54
CA ILE A 110 8.44 -24.38 4.08
C ILE A 110 6.98 -24.20 3.67
N VAL A 111 6.64 -23.05 3.10
CA VAL A 111 5.30 -22.86 2.53
C VAL A 111 5.21 -23.73 1.28
N ALA A 112 4.30 -24.71 1.28
CA ALA A 112 4.13 -25.61 0.14
C ALA A 112 3.85 -24.81 -1.14
N PRO A 113 4.62 -25.00 -2.23
CA PRO A 113 4.49 -24.19 -3.47
C PRO A 113 3.07 -24.15 -4.03
N GLY A 114 2.28 -25.22 -3.85
CA GLY A 114 0.86 -25.28 -4.26
C GLY A 114 -0.01 -24.26 -3.53
N ARG A 115 0.18 -24.07 -2.24
CA ARG A 115 -0.60 -23.09 -1.45
C ARG A 115 -0.25 -21.64 -1.82
N LEU A 116 1.01 -21.35 -2.15
CA LEU A 116 1.41 -20.04 -2.66
C LEU A 116 0.72 -19.73 -4.00
N ALA A 117 0.76 -20.70 -4.92
CA ALA A 117 0.15 -20.54 -6.23
C ALA A 117 -1.38 -20.33 -6.14
N GLU A 118 -2.06 -21.04 -5.26
CA GLU A 118 -3.50 -20.89 -5.05
C GLU A 118 -3.86 -19.49 -4.50
N ARG A 119 -3.15 -19.03 -3.48
CA ARG A 119 -3.33 -17.67 -2.94
C ARG A 119 -3.02 -16.58 -3.97
N ALA A 120 -1.94 -16.75 -4.72
CA ALA A 120 -1.59 -15.82 -5.77
C ALA A 120 -2.68 -15.75 -6.85
N ARG A 121 -3.27 -16.88 -7.27
CA ARG A 121 -4.39 -16.88 -8.22
C ARG A 121 -5.57 -16.05 -7.73
N ALA A 122 -5.95 -16.20 -6.46
CA ALA A 122 -7.04 -15.41 -5.88
C ALA A 122 -6.73 -13.91 -5.90
N ALA A 123 -5.50 -13.50 -5.58
CA ALA A 123 -5.08 -12.10 -5.63
C ALA A 123 -5.00 -11.58 -7.07
N LEU A 124 -4.46 -12.36 -8.00
CA LEU A 124 -4.36 -12.02 -9.42
C LEU A 124 -5.74 -11.83 -10.07
N ALA A 125 -6.71 -12.67 -9.75
CA ALA A 125 -8.07 -12.54 -10.26
C ALA A 125 -8.71 -11.20 -9.87
N ARG A 126 -8.39 -10.66 -8.68
CA ARG A 126 -8.90 -9.36 -8.20
C ARG A 126 -8.39 -8.17 -9.02
N VAL A 127 -7.27 -8.32 -9.71
CA VAL A 127 -6.63 -7.27 -10.52
C VAL A 127 -6.71 -7.55 -12.03
N GLY A 128 -7.53 -8.52 -12.45
CA GLY A 128 -7.71 -8.83 -13.86
C GLY A 128 -6.56 -9.63 -14.51
N LEU A 129 -5.73 -10.31 -13.70
CA LEU A 129 -4.61 -11.14 -14.16
C LEU A 129 -4.87 -12.65 -13.93
N ALA A 130 -6.11 -13.11 -14.06
CA ALA A 130 -6.48 -14.50 -13.81
C ALA A 130 -5.73 -15.50 -14.72
N ASP A 131 -5.35 -15.06 -15.93
CA ASP A 131 -4.68 -15.89 -16.94
C ASP A 131 -3.16 -16.00 -16.73
N VAL A 132 -2.59 -15.21 -15.79
CA VAL A 132 -1.15 -15.25 -15.50
C VAL A 132 -0.84 -16.47 -14.64
N ASP A 133 0.07 -17.36 -15.13
CA ASP A 133 0.55 -18.47 -14.31
C ASP A 133 1.36 -17.95 -13.12
N PRO A 134 0.94 -18.23 -11.87
CA PRO A 134 1.65 -17.82 -10.66
C PRO A 134 3.11 -18.27 -10.57
N ARG A 135 3.52 -19.26 -11.35
CA ARG A 135 4.90 -19.75 -11.40
C ARG A 135 5.80 -18.94 -12.34
N THR A 136 5.23 -18.06 -13.15
CA THR A 136 5.99 -17.22 -14.08
C THR A 136 6.93 -16.28 -13.32
N PRO A 137 8.24 -16.21 -13.65
CA PRO A 137 9.14 -15.19 -13.13
C PRO A 137 8.65 -13.79 -13.51
N VAL A 138 8.68 -12.86 -12.55
CA VAL A 138 8.21 -11.47 -12.77
C VAL A 138 9.00 -10.77 -13.88
N SER A 139 10.27 -11.14 -14.10
CA SER A 139 11.11 -10.61 -15.17
C SER A 139 10.53 -10.83 -16.59
N ARG A 140 9.68 -11.84 -16.78
CA ARG A 140 9.06 -12.16 -18.08
C ARG A 140 7.80 -11.35 -18.37
N LEU A 141 7.33 -10.55 -17.43
CA LEU A 141 6.09 -9.79 -17.53
C LEU A 141 6.34 -8.35 -17.97
N GLY A 142 5.39 -7.79 -18.69
CA GLY A 142 5.39 -6.37 -19.07
C GLY A 142 5.20 -5.44 -17.86
N VAL A 143 5.55 -4.16 -18.01
CA VAL A 143 5.50 -3.17 -16.92
C VAL A 143 4.09 -3.06 -16.31
N GLY A 144 3.04 -2.97 -17.15
CA GLY A 144 1.66 -2.90 -16.66
C GLY A 144 1.24 -4.12 -15.85
N GLN A 145 1.65 -5.34 -16.26
CA GLN A 145 1.37 -6.55 -15.47
C GLN A 145 2.11 -6.52 -14.13
N ARG A 146 3.35 -6.03 -14.09
CA ARG A 146 4.12 -5.89 -12.85
C ARG A 146 3.45 -4.91 -11.88
N GLN A 147 2.92 -3.78 -12.38
CA GLN A 147 2.16 -2.82 -11.57
C GLN A 147 0.92 -3.48 -10.94
N LEU A 148 0.17 -4.25 -11.74
CA LEU A 148 -0.99 -4.99 -11.22
C LEU A 148 -0.59 -6.06 -10.20
N ILE A 149 0.58 -6.68 -10.33
CA ILE A 149 1.10 -7.63 -9.33
C ILE A 149 1.44 -6.92 -8.01
N GLU A 150 1.99 -5.71 -8.03
CA GLU A 150 2.18 -4.90 -6.83
C GLU A 150 0.84 -4.64 -6.11
N ILE A 151 -0.19 -4.28 -6.86
CA ILE A 151 -1.55 -4.08 -6.31
C ILE A 151 -2.10 -5.41 -5.77
N ALA A 152 -1.95 -6.52 -6.51
CA ALA A 152 -2.38 -7.84 -6.05
C ALA A 152 -1.68 -8.25 -4.74
N ARG A 153 -0.38 -7.98 -4.62
CA ARG A 153 0.40 -8.20 -3.40
C ARG A 153 -0.16 -7.39 -2.23
N ALA A 154 -0.43 -6.09 -2.44
CA ALA A 154 -1.02 -5.24 -1.41
C ALA A 154 -2.40 -5.73 -0.98
N LEU A 155 -3.25 -6.14 -1.92
CA LEU A 155 -4.60 -6.66 -1.67
C LEU A 155 -4.62 -8.05 -1.03
N SER A 156 -3.56 -8.86 -1.20
CA SER A 156 -3.49 -10.22 -0.63
C SER A 156 -3.48 -10.25 0.90
N GLU A 157 -3.15 -9.12 1.53
CA GLU A 157 -3.10 -8.94 2.98
C GLU A 157 -4.39 -8.28 3.54
N GLU A 158 -5.42 -8.09 2.71
CA GLU A 158 -6.74 -7.53 3.08
C GLU A 158 -6.63 -6.22 3.87
N PRO A 159 -5.99 -5.19 3.29
CA PRO A 159 -5.77 -3.94 4.00
C PRO A 159 -7.08 -3.23 4.35
N ALA A 160 -7.09 -2.52 5.48
CA ALA A 160 -8.17 -1.60 5.82
C ALA A 160 -8.15 -0.36 4.93
N LEU A 161 -6.94 0.14 4.64
CA LEU A 161 -6.68 1.28 3.78
C LEU A 161 -5.59 0.93 2.77
N LEU A 162 -5.89 1.11 1.49
CA LEU A 162 -4.93 0.99 0.40
C LEU A 162 -4.65 2.38 -0.16
N ILE A 163 -3.38 2.76 -0.19
CA ILE A 163 -2.88 4.00 -0.79
C ILE A 163 -2.19 3.63 -2.11
N LEU A 164 -2.59 4.28 -3.20
CA LEU A 164 -1.96 4.15 -4.50
C LEU A 164 -1.32 5.50 -4.85
N ASP A 165 0.02 5.57 -4.87
CA ASP A 165 0.76 6.80 -5.21
C ASP A 165 1.28 6.67 -6.64
N GLU A 166 0.57 7.32 -7.59
CA GLU A 166 0.85 7.31 -9.03
C GLU A 166 1.12 5.90 -9.62
N PRO A 167 0.21 4.92 -9.45
CA PRO A 167 0.48 3.52 -9.80
C PRO A 167 0.58 3.27 -11.31
N THR A 168 0.36 4.28 -12.15
CA THR A 168 0.35 4.19 -13.63
C THR A 168 1.08 5.38 -14.23
N ALA A 169 2.39 5.47 -14.02
CA ALA A 169 3.24 6.46 -14.70
C ALA A 169 3.96 5.86 -15.92
#